data_54aaefa12b78fd96ceee3d6b17b685fc
#
_entry.id   54aaefa12b78fd96ceee3d6b17b685fc
#
_cell.length_a   1.000
_cell.length_b   1.000
_cell.length_c   1.000
_cell.angle_alpha   90.00
_cell.angle_beta   90.00
_cell.angle_gamma   90.00
#
_symmetry.space_group_name_H-M   'P 1'
#
loop_
_entity.id
_entity.type
_entity.pdbx_description
1 polymer ?
#
loop_
_entity_poly.entity_id
_entity_poly.type
_entity_poly.pdbx_seq_one_letter_code
_entity_poly.pdbx_strand_id
1 'polypeptide(L)'
;MYLNCHSYYSLRYGTMSIDTLLDKAQENGIKALALTDINNTTGVVDFVKECKERNIKPIVGVEFRNDNNLLYICLAKNREGFREIAEFLSRCNFEKSLFPDEAPIFNNVYVIYPYGIVINRKLRDNEFIGIYPSSLRKLDVINHNSSKQKRVALFPVSFAEYDDHTVHLCLRAINENTLVT
;
A
#
# COMPACT_ATOMS: atom_id res chain seq x y z
N MET A 1 -11.97 7.25 -1.24
CA MET A 1 -10.62 7.01 -1.81
C MET A 1 -9.92 5.96 -0.95
N TYR A 2 -9.38 4.92 -1.55
CA TYR A 2 -8.57 3.90 -0.87
C TYR A 2 -7.10 4.14 -1.22
N LEU A 3 -6.22 4.09 -0.22
CA LEU A 3 -4.79 4.41 -0.33
C LEU A 3 -3.89 3.17 -0.35
N ASN A 4 -4.47 1.97 -0.17
CA ASN A 4 -3.72 0.72 -0.14
C ASN A 4 -4.55 -0.38 -0.79
N CYS A 5 -4.33 -0.61 -2.09
CA CYS A 5 -5.00 -1.67 -2.84
C CYS A 5 -3.96 -2.53 -3.54
N HIS A 6 -4.17 -3.84 -3.48
CA HIS A 6 -3.30 -4.85 -4.04
C HIS A 6 -4.00 -5.57 -5.19
N SER A 7 -3.29 -5.73 -6.30
CA SER A 7 -3.67 -6.62 -7.38
C SER A 7 -2.95 -7.97 -7.27
N TYR A 8 -3.23 -8.89 -8.18
CA TYR A 8 -2.51 -10.18 -8.27
C TYR A 8 -1.01 -10.01 -8.56
N TYR A 9 -0.55 -8.81 -8.93
CA TYR A 9 0.87 -8.51 -9.03
C TYR A 9 1.56 -8.44 -7.66
N SER A 10 0.81 -8.33 -6.56
CA SER A 10 1.28 -8.63 -5.21
C SER A 10 1.36 -10.15 -5.04
N LEU A 11 2.45 -10.75 -5.53
CA LEU A 11 2.61 -12.21 -5.63
C LEU A 11 2.37 -12.90 -4.28
N ARG A 12 1.61 -14.01 -4.33
CA ARG A 12 1.21 -14.80 -3.15
C ARG A 12 0.43 -14.00 -2.09
N TYR A 13 -0.22 -12.90 -2.52
CA TYR A 13 -0.99 -12.03 -1.64
C TYR A 13 -2.30 -11.54 -2.28
N GLY A 14 -2.22 -10.77 -3.37
CA GLY A 14 -3.39 -10.22 -4.06
C GLY A 14 -4.10 -11.26 -4.92
N THR A 15 -5.43 -11.18 -4.96
CA THR A 15 -6.28 -12.11 -5.74
C THR A 15 -6.94 -11.42 -6.92
N MET A 16 -7.09 -10.10 -6.89
CA MET A 16 -7.83 -9.34 -7.90
C MET A 16 -7.00 -9.01 -9.13
N SER A 17 -7.60 -9.09 -10.30
CA SER A 17 -7.09 -8.40 -11.48
C SER A 17 -7.25 -6.88 -11.32
N ILE A 18 -6.54 -6.09 -12.13
CA ILE A 18 -6.73 -4.65 -12.19
C ILE A 18 -8.16 -4.30 -12.60
N ASP A 19 -8.70 -5.03 -13.58
CA ASP A 19 -10.10 -4.85 -14.02
C ASP A 19 -11.08 -5.08 -12.89
N THR A 20 -10.99 -6.22 -12.19
CA THR A 20 -11.86 -6.53 -11.04
C THR A 20 -11.79 -5.44 -9.97
N LEU A 21 -10.58 -4.98 -9.64
CA LEU A 21 -10.37 -3.90 -8.67
C LEU A 21 -11.06 -2.60 -9.09
N LEU A 22 -10.94 -2.23 -10.37
CA LEU A 22 -11.53 -1.00 -10.90
C LEU A 22 -13.04 -1.10 -11.11
N ASP A 23 -13.56 -2.26 -11.49
CA ASP A 23 -15.00 -2.51 -11.61
C ASP A 23 -15.66 -2.39 -10.23
N LYS A 24 -15.06 -2.98 -9.18
CA LYS A 24 -15.52 -2.81 -7.80
C LYS A 24 -15.44 -1.34 -7.33
N ALA A 25 -14.40 -0.62 -7.71
CA ALA A 25 -14.29 0.80 -7.42
C ALA A 25 -15.41 1.61 -8.09
N GLN A 26 -15.74 1.29 -9.34
CA GLN A 26 -16.80 1.94 -10.11
C GLN A 26 -18.19 1.64 -9.52
N GLU A 27 -18.49 0.37 -9.23
CA GLU A 27 -19.72 -0.07 -8.56
C GLU A 27 -19.97 0.68 -7.25
N ASN A 28 -18.91 0.96 -6.49
CA ASN A 28 -18.97 1.67 -5.22
C ASN A 28 -18.80 3.20 -5.35
N GLY A 29 -18.82 3.75 -6.55
CA GLY A 29 -18.74 5.18 -6.80
C GLY A 29 -17.40 5.81 -6.41
N ILE A 30 -16.32 5.03 -6.34
CA ILE A 30 -14.98 5.48 -5.98
C ILE A 30 -14.39 6.28 -7.14
N LYS A 31 -14.01 7.54 -6.90
CA LYS A 31 -13.47 8.46 -7.91
C LYS A 31 -11.94 8.53 -7.93
N ALA A 32 -11.28 7.99 -6.94
CA ALA A 32 -9.83 7.95 -6.87
C ALA A 32 -9.38 6.71 -6.09
N LEU A 33 -8.37 6.02 -6.59
CA LEU A 33 -7.87 4.75 -6.05
C LEU A 33 -6.35 4.70 -6.14
N ALA A 34 -5.71 4.14 -5.13
CA ALA A 34 -4.26 3.88 -5.14
C ALA A 34 -3.99 2.40 -5.40
N LEU A 35 -3.17 2.10 -6.41
CA LEU A 35 -2.54 0.79 -6.56
C LEU A 35 -1.20 0.81 -5.84
N THR A 36 -1.00 -0.09 -4.90
CA THR A 36 0.18 -0.18 -4.04
C THR A 36 0.61 -1.63 -3.88
N ASP A 37 0.89 -2.30 -5.01
CA ASP A 37 1.34 -3.68 -4.98
C ASP A 37 2.61 -3.84 -4.15
N ILE A 38 2.74 -4.99 -3.50
CA ILE A 38 3.82 -5.28 -2.56
C ILE A 38 5.12 -5.44 -3.32
N ASN A 39 6.09 -4.56 -3.02
CA ASN A 39 7.44 -4.58 -3.61
C ASN A 39 7.44 -4.67 -5.14
N ASN A 40 6.43 -4.08 -5.79
CA ASN A 40 6.18 -4.29 -7.22
C ASN A 40 5.52 -3.06 -7.87
N THR A 41 5.87 -2.81 -9.13
CA THR A 41 5.30 -1.74 -9.97
C THR A 41 4.78 -2.26 -11.31
N THR A 42 4.75 -3.56 -11.52
CA THR A 42 4.44 -4.18 -12.83
C THR A 42 3.05 -3.79 -13.34
N GLY A 43 2.04 -3.78 -12.46
CA GLY A 43 0.65 -3.45 -12.81
C GLY A 43 0.36 -1.97 -13.05
N VAL A 44 1.32 -1.07 -12.78
CA VAL A 44 1.06 0.38 -12.77
C VAL A 44 0.61 0.92 -14.13
N VAL A 45 1.21 0.46 -15.22
CA VAL A 45 0.90 0.97 -16.58
C VAL A 45 -0.53 0.59 -16.96
N ASP A 46 -0.91 -0.66 -16.78
CA ASP A 46 -2.26 -1.15 -17.07
C ASP A 46 -3.28 -0.47 -16.15
N PHE A 47 -2.98 -0.35 -14.88
CA PHE A 47 -3.82 0.35 -13.91
C PHE A 47 -4.11 1.80 -14.32
N VAL A 48 -3.09 2.56 -14.71
CA VAL A 48 -3.28 3.97 -15.12
C VAL A 48 -4.13 4.07 -16.40
N LYS A 49 -3.91 3.16 -17.36
CA LYS A 49 -4.69 3.09 -18.60
C LYS A 49 -6.16 2.79 -18.30
N GLU A 50 -6.43 1.73 -17.56
CA GLU A 50 -7.78 1.28 -17.22
C GLU A 50 -8.53 2.27 -16.33
N CYS A 51 -7.85 2.94 -15.42
CA CYS A 51 -8.41 4.05 -14.63
C CYS A 51 -8.93 5.19 -15.52
N LYS A 52 -8.17 5.55 -16.56
CA LYS A 52 -8.54 6.61 -17.49
C LYS A 52 -9.81 6.26 -18.26
N GLU A 53 -9.95 5.02 -18.70
CA GLU A 53 -11.13 4.54 -19.41
C GLU A 53 -12.39 4.55 -18.51
N ARG A 54 -12.23 4.30 -17.22
CA ARG A 54 -13.30 4.30 -16.21
C ARG A 54 -13.53 5.65 -15.52
N ASN A 55 -12.81 6.70 -15.92
CA ASN A 55 -12.86 8.03 -15.28
C ASN A 55 -12.59 7.98 -13.76
N ILE A 56 -11.66 7.13 -13.36
CA ILE A 56 -11.13 7.03 -11.99
C ILE A 56 -9.77 7.70 -11.96
N LYS A 57 -9.51 8.54 -10.95
CA LYS A 57 -8.19 9.17 -10.76
C LYS A 57 -7.20 8.14 -10.23
N PRO A 58 -6.16 7.76 -10.99
CA PRO A 58 -5.16 6.83 -10.52
C PRO A 58 -4.20 7.51 -9.55
N ILE A 59 -3.86 6.81 -8.49
CA ILE A 59 -2.74 7.12 -7.60
C ILE A 59 -1.83 5.91 -7.65
N VAL A 60 -0.56 6.11 -7.95
CA VAL A 60 0.39 5.02 -8.04
C VAL A 60 1.34 5.01 -6.86
N GLY A 61 1.66 3.83 -6.37
CA GLY A 61 2.54 3.66 -5.24
C GLY A 61 3.08 2.24 -5.12
N VAL A 62 3.75 1.99 -4.02
CA VAL A 62 4.28 0.67 -3.64
C VAL A 62 4.14 0.51 -2.14
N GLU A 63 3.70 -0.66 -1.72
CA GLU A 63 3.80 -1.10 -0.34
C GLU A 63 5.13 -1.83 -0.15
N PHE A 64 6.00 -1.28 0.70
CA PHE A 64 7.31 -1.86 0.99
C PHE A 64 7.24 -2.80 2.18
N ARG A 65 7.70 -4.04 1.98
CA ARG A 65 7.79 -5.07 3.01
C ARG A 65 9.14 -5.75 3.00
N ASN A 66 9.59 -6.14 4.20
CA ASN A 66 10.60 -7.19 4.37
C ASN A 66 9.85 -8.42 4.86
N ASP A 67 9.82 -9.47 4.04
CA ASP A 67 8.99 -10.66 4.25
C ASP A 67 7.51 -10.29 4.48
N ASN A 68 6.95 -10.61 5.64
CA ASN A 68 5.57 -10.28 6.02
C ASN A 68 5.45 -8.94 6.75
N ASN A 69 6.56 -8.28 7.04
CA ASN A 69 6.57 -7.05 7.83
C ASN A 69 6.37 -5.83 6.93
N LEU A 70 5.20 -5.19 7.06
CA LEU A 70 4.92 -3.91 6.40
C LEU A 70 5.77 -2.81 7.04
N LEU A 71 6.61 -2.17 6.22
CA LEU A 71 7.46 -1.06 6.64
C LEU A 71 6.77 0.28 6.41
N TYR A 72 6.38 0.56 5.18
CA TYR A 72 5.67 1.78 4.77
C TYR A 72 5.05 1.64 3.39
N ILE A 73 4.11 2.53 3.11
CA ILE A 73 3.48 2.67 1.80
C ILE A 73 3.94 4.00 1.20
N CYS A 74 4.45 3.96 -0.02
CA CYS A 74 4.85 5.12 -0.79
C CYS A 74 3.81 5.43 -1.86
N LEU A 75 3.34 6.68 -1.93
CA LEU A 75 2.39 7.16 -2.94
C LEU A 75 3.03 8.32 -3.72
N ALA A 76 3.11 8.19 -5.03
CA ALA A 76 3.67 9.22 -5.89
C ALA A 76 2.75 10.45 -5.95
N LYS A 77 3.29 11.65 -5.74
CA LYS A 77 2.59 12.93 -5.93
C LYS A 77 2.42 13.26 -7.41
N ASN A 78 3.39 12.84 -8.22
CA ASN A 78 3.50 13.11 -9.64
C ASN A 78 4.41 12.07 -10.31
N ARG A 79 4.74 12.27 -11.59
CA ARG A 79 5.60 11.38 -12.36
C ARG A 79 7.01 11.24 -11.76
N GLU A 80 7.57 12.33 -11.25
CA GLU A 80 8.89 12.29 -10.58
C GLU A 80 8.85 11.44 -9.32
N GLY A 81 7.77 11.53 -8.52
CA GLY A 81 7.58 10.67 -7.35
C GLY A 81 7.51 9.19 -7.71
N PHE A 82 6.85 8.85 -8.82
CA PHE A 82 6.87 7.46 -9.30
C PHE A 82 8.27 7.02 -9.71
N ARG A 83 9.04 7.89 -10.37
CA ARG A 83 10.45 7.62 -10.69
C ARG A 83 11.28 7.38 -9.43
N GLU A 84 11.15 8.26 -8.40
CA GLU A 84 11.85 8.09 -7.11
C GLU A 84 11.55 6.71 -6.47
N ILE A 85 10.28 6.28 -6.47
CA ILE A 85 9.85 4.97 -5.94
C ILE A 85 10.47 3.83 -6.77
N ALA A 86 10.37 3.90 -8.09
CA ALA A 86 10.85 2.85 -8.99
C ALA A 86 12.38 2.69 -8.94
N GLU A 87 13.13 3.79 -8.88
CA GLU A 87 14.59 3.79 -8.72
C GLU A 87 15.02 3.19 -7.37
N PHE A 88 14.33 3.56 -6.30
CA PHE A 88 14.60 3.00 -4.98
C PHE A 88 14.34 1.48 -4.94
N LEU A 89 13.17 1.04 -5.43
CA LEU A 89 12.81 -0.37 -5.52
C LEU A 89 13.83 -1.16 -6.36
N SER A 90 14.18 -0.63 -7.54
CA SER A 90 15.12 -1.28 -8.46
C SER A 90 16.52 -1.40 -7.85
N ARG A 91 16.99 -0.38 -7.15
CA ARG A 91 18.28 -0.40 -6.47
C ARG A 91 18.33 -1.49 -5.40
N CYS A 92 17.34 -1.53 -4.50
CA CYS A 92 17.29 -2.56 -3.45
C CYS A 92 17.22 -3.97 -4.04
N ASN A 93 16.44 -4.17 -5.10
CA ASN A 93 16.36 -5.46 -5.80
C ASN A 93 17.69 -5.85 -6.46
N PHE A 94 18.37 -4.92 -7.10
CA PHE A 94 19.68 -5.15 -7.74
C PHE A 94 20.75 -5.50 -6.69
N GLU A 95 20.78 -4.78 -5.59
CA GLU A 95 21.71 -4.99 -4.49
C GLU A 95 21.33 -6.21 -3.62
N LYS A 96 20.16 -6.78 -3.82
CA LYS A 96 19.57 -7.84 -2.98
C LYS A 96 19.55 -7.44 -1.50
N SER A 97 19.36 -6.17 -1.22
CA SER A 97 19.31 -5.60 0.12
C SER A 97 17.89 -5.59 0.67
N LEU A 98 17.76 -5.70 1.98
CA LEU A 98 16.49 -5.43 2.66
C LEU A 98 16.15 -3.94 2.53
N PHE A 99 14.85 -3.64 2.52
CA PHE A 99 14.39 -2.26 2.63
C PHE A 99 14.68 -1.73 4.04
N PRO A 100 15.12 -0.48 4.19
CA PRO A 100 15.32 0.13 5.49
C PRO A 100 13.99 0.29 6.23
N ASP A 101 14.00 0.22 7.56
CA ASP A 101 12.81 0.38 8.41
C ASP A 101 12.18 1.77 8.26
N GLU A 102 12.98 2.79 7.99
CA GLU A 102 12.51 4.13 7.65
C GLU A 102 12.68 4.42 6.16
N ALA A 103 11.65 4.98 5.55
CA ALA A 103 11.72 5.38 4.15
C ALA A 103 12.84 6.41 3.89
N PRO A 104 13.54 6.31 2.75
CA PRO A 104 14.53 7.31 2.36
C PRO A 104 13.87 8.69 2.21
N ILE A 105 14.69 9.71 2.01
CA ILE A 105 14.18 11.07 1.76
C ILE A 105 13.67 11.12 0.32
N PHE A 106 12.36 11.28 0.20
CA PHE A 106 11.68 11.52 -1.07
C PHE A 106 11.18 12.96 -1.15
N ASN A 107 11.27 13.57 -2.33
CA ASN A 107 10.76 14.92 -2.57
C ASN A 107 9.31 14.91 -3.09
N ASN A 108 9.00 13.96 -3.95
CA ASN A 108 7.73 13.89 -4.66
C ASN A 108 6.87 12.67 -4.28
N VAL A 109 7.07 12.12 -3.09
CA VAL A 109 6.35 10.95 -2.59
C VAL A 109 5.72 11.27 -1.24
N TYR A 110 4.50 10.81 -1.01
CA TYR A 110 3.94 10.68 0.33
C TYR A 110 4.31 9.32 0.90
N VAL A 111 4.69 9.29 2.17
CA VAL A 111 5.02 8.07 2.90
C VAL A 111 4.01 7.86 4.01
N ILE A 112 3.44 6.67 4.09
CA ILE A 112 2.48 6.29 5.14
C ILE A 112 3.09 5.13 5.92
N TYR A 113 3.40 5.38 7.17
CA TYR A 113 3.85 4.35 8.10
C TYR A 113 2.66 3.68 8.78
N PRO A 114 2.65 2.35 8.97
CA PRO A 114 1.59 1.68 9.71
C PRO A 114 1.58 2.13 11.18
N TYR A 115 0.37 2.18 11.77
CA TYR A 115 0.23 2.49 13.18
C TYR A 115 0.98 1.48 14.07
N GLY A 116 1.71 2.00 15.04
CA GLY A 116 2.51 1.19 15.98
C GLY A 116 3.98 1.05 15.62
N ILE A 117 4.41 1.52 14.43
CA ILE A 117 5.84 1.60 14.12
C ILE A 117 6.53 2.68 14.98
N VAL A 118 7.72 2.37 15.45
CA VAL A 118 8.52 3.32 16.23
C VAL A 118 9.42 4.12 15.28
N ILE A 119 9.16 5.43 15.18
CA ILE A 119 10.00 6.37 14.44
C ILE A 119 10.66 7.30 15.46
N ASN A 120 11.96 7.19 15.62
CA ASN A 120 12.73 7.93 16.64
C ASN A 120 13.07 9.39 16.25
N ARG A 121 12.26 9.99 15.39
CA ARG A 121 12.38 11.37 14.92
C ARG A 121 11.01 11.98 14.65
N LYS A 122 10.97 13.29 14.45
CA LYS A 122 9.77 13.96 13.95
C LYS A 122 9.46 13.50 12.50
N LEU A 123 8.20 13.26 12.21
CA LEU A 123 7.74 12.97 10.85
C LEU A 123 8.07 14.14 9.91
N ARG A 124 8.59 13.84 8.74
CA ARG A 124 8.80 14.81 7.66
C ARG A 124 7.45 15.31 7.13
N ASP A 125 7.45 16.40 6.36
CA ASP A 125 6.21 17.03 5.90
C ASP A 125 5.37 16.14 4.98
N ASN A 126 6.00 15.23 4.28
CA ASN A 126 5.37 14.24 3.40
C ASN A 126 5.11 12.88 4.06
N GLU A 127 5.30 12.75 5.38
CA GLU A 127 5.12 11.49 6.11
C GLU A 127 3.86 11.52 6.99
N PHE A 128 3.17 10.39 7.04
CA PHE A 128 1.89 10.20 7.73
C PHE A 128 1.87 8.88 8.48
N ILE A 129 0.96 8.77 9.45
CA ILE A 129 0.64 7.52 10.14
C ILE A 129 -0.69 6.98 9.63
N GLY A 130 -0.66 5.77 9.09
CA GLY A 130 -1.84 5.06 8.62
C GLY A 130 -2.60 4.40 9.77
N ILE A 131 -3.87 4.76 9.94
CA ILE A 131 -4.72 4.24 11.00
C ILE A 131 -5.69 3.22 10.42
N TYR A 132 -5.58 1.99 10.87
CA TYR A 132 -6.52 0.91 10.54
C TYR A 132 -7.77 0.98 11.44
N PRO A 133 -8.94 0.50 10.97
CA PRO A 133 -10.13 0.42 11.82
C PRO A 133 -9.91 -0.35 13.13
N SER A 134 -9.13 -1.43 13.06
CA SER A 134 -8.75 -2.24 14.23
C SER A 134 -7.90 -1.49 15.25
N SER A 135 -7.20 -0.43 14.82
CA SER A 135 -6.33 0.39 15.69
C SER A 135 -7.06 1.53 16.36
N LEU A 136 -8.31 1.85 15.98
CA LEU A 136 -9.06 2.98 16.53
C LEU A 136 -9.22 2.91 18.04
N ARG A 137 -9.55 1.73 18.58
CA ARG A 137 -9.70 1.51 20.03
C ARG A 137 -8.40 1.78 20.81
N LYS A 138 -7.25 1.57 20.20
CA LYS A 138 -5.93 1.80 20.82
C LYS A 138 -5.55 3.28 20.80
N LEU A 139 -6.10 4.05 19.85
CA LEU A 139 -5.84 5.49 19.74
C LEU A 139 -6.39 6.29 20.92
N ASP A 140 -7.55 5.89 21.45
CA ASP A 140 -8.20 6.61 22.57
C ASP A 140 -7.38 6.51 23.86
N VAL A 141 -6.57 5.46 24.01
CA VAL A 141 -5.74 5.22 25.20
C VAL A 141 -4.40 6.00 25.14
N ILE A 142 -3.88 6.28 23.95
CA ILE A 142 -2.53 6.87 23.77
C ILE A 142 -2.60 8.39 23.52
N ASN A 143 -3.79 8.96 23.52
CA ASN A 143 -3.99 10.35 23.15
C ASN A 143 -3.61 11.32 24.25
N HIS A 144 -2.42 11.88 24.23
CA HIS A 144 -2.38 13.26 24.71
C HIS A 144 -1.37 14.23 24.03
N ASN A 145 -0.37 13.81 23.28
CA ASN A 145 0.49 14.84 22.70
C ASN A 145 1.21 14.39 21.42
N SER A 146 0.87 14.99 20.35
CA SER A 146 1.59 15.11 19.07
C SER A 146 1.08 14.24 17.91
N SER A 147 0.88 14.87 16.78
CA SER A 147 0.64 14.32 15.44
C SER A 147 -0.81 13.99 15.04
N LYS A 148 -1.85 14.53 15.68
CA LYS A 148 -3.24 14.41 15.17
C LYS A 148 -3.39 14.86 13.72
N GLN A 149 -2.55 15.80 13.26
CA GLN A 149 -2.62 16.40 11.93
C GLN A 149 -2.01 15.54 10.81
N LYS A 150 -1.23 14.50 11.15
CA LYS A 150 -0.54 13.65 10.17
C LYS A 150 -1.06 12.21 10.13
N ARG A 151 -2.34 12.01 10.41
CA ARG A 151 -2.99 10.71 10.37
C ARG A 151 -3.85 10.56 9.12
N VAL A 152 -3.81 9.39 8.52
CA VAL A 152 -4.64 9.01 7.38
C VAL A 152 -5.35 7.70 7.67
N ALA A 153 -6.60 7.57 7.23
CA ALA A 153 -7.31 6.31 7.31
C ALA A 153 -6.70 5.33 6.29
N LEU A 154 -6.41 4.12 6.73
CA LEU A 154 -5.82 3.09 5.92
C LEU A 154 -6.70 1.83 5.93
N PHE A 155 -7.24 1.50 4.76
CA PHE A 155 -8.08 0.34 4.53
C PHE A 155 -7.43 -0.49 3.42
N PRO A 156 -6.69 -1.56 3.77
CA PRO A 156 -6.12 -2.43 2.76
C PRO A 156 -7.22 -3.18 2.01
N VAL A 157 -7.10 -3.25 0.69
CA VAL A 157 -8.00 -3.97 -0.21
C VAL A 157 -7.16 -4.97 -0.99
N SER A 158 -7.39 -6.27 -0.77
CA SER A 158 -6.58 -7.34 -1.36
C SER A 158 -7.41 -8.41 -2.05
N PHE A 159 -8.73 -8.38 -1.86
CA PHE A 159 -9.70 -9.31 -2.48
C PHE A 159 -11.04 -8.61 -2.65
N ALA A 160 -11.84 -9.08 -3.62
CA ALA A 160 -13.12 -8.47 -3.98
C ALA A 160 -14.31 -9.14 -3.30
N GLU A 161 -14.30 -10.46 -3.20
CA GLU A 161 -15.42 -11.28 -2.75
C GLU A 161 -15.00 -12.19 -1.59
N TYR A 162 -15.99 -12.78 -0.92
CA TYR A 162 -15.73 -13.69 0.20
C TYR A 162 -14.88 -14.92 -0.22
N ASP A 163 -15.15 -15.47 -1.41
CA ASP A 163 -14.40 -16.62 -1.92
C ASP A 163 -12.94 -16.28 -2.21
N ASP A 164 -12.66 -15.05 -2.64
CA ASP A 164 -11.30 -14.54 -2.82
C ASP A 164 -10.50 -14.51 -1.52
N HIS A 165 -11.18 -14.33 -0.37
CA HIS A 165 -10.52 -14.41 0.93
C HIS A 165 -9.93 -15.80 1.17
N THR A 166 -10.65 -16.87 0.79
CA THR A 166 -10.14 -18.23 0.89
C THR A 166 -8.91 -18.43 0.00
N VAL A 167 -8.95 -17.92 -1.24
CA VAL A 167 -7.79 -17.92 -2.14
C VAL A 167 -6.62 -17.14 -1.53
N HIS A 168 -6.89 -15.96 -0.97
CA HIS A 168 -5.87 -15.17 -0.26
C HIS A 168 -5.21 -15.98 0.88
N LEU A 169 -5.99 -16.66 1.72
CA LEU A 169 -5.45 -17.51 2.79
C LEU A 169 -4.58 -18.64 2.24
N CYS A 170 -4.98 -19.30 1.15
CA CYS A 170 -4.17 -20.30 0.48
C CYS A 170 -2.85 -19.71 -0.04
N LEU A 171 -2.89 -18.54 -0.69
CA LEU A 171 -1.69 -17.86 -1.17
C LEU A 171 -0.74 -17.50 -0.01
N ARG A 172 -1.29 -17.06 1.12
CA ARG A 172 -0.50 -16.76 2.33
C ARG A 172 0.15 -18.03 2.91
N ALA A 173 -0.63 -19.12 3.02
CA ALA A 173 -0.11 -20.39 3.48
C ALA A 173 1.03 -20.90 2.59
N ILE A 174 0.90 -20.80 1.27
CA ILE A 174 1.97 -21.13 0.31
C ILE A 174 3.21 -20.25 0.55
N ASN A 175 3.00 -18.94 0.75
CA ASN A 175 4.11 -18.00 0.99
C ASN A 175 4.87 -18.31 2.28
N GLU A 176 4.15 -18.71 3.32
CA GLU A 176 4.71 -18.99 4.65
C GLU A 176 5.11 -20.45 4.83
N ASN A 177 4.87 -21.29 3.81
CA ASN A 177 5.07 -22.73 3.86
C ASN A 177 4.37 -23.37 5.08
N THR A 178 3.11 -22.99 5.29
CA THR A 178 2.24 -23.46 6.38
C THR A 178 0.97 -24.07 5.84
N LEU A 179 0.17 -24.68 6.72
CA LEU A 179 -1.17 -25.17 6.38
C LEU A 179 -2.19 -24.05 6.52
N VAL A 180 -3.24 -24.12 5.71
CA VAL A 180 -4.47 -23.28 5.90
C VAL A 180 -5.22 -23.88 7.08
N THR A 181 -5.30 -23.15 8.18
CA THR A 181 -6.02 -23.55 9.40
C THR A 181 -7.26 -22.69 9.58
#